data_71f357c64613000781dadbc924a1b544
#
_entry.id   71f357c64613000781dadbc924a1b544
#
_cell.length_a   1.000
_cell.length_b   1.000
_cell.length_c   1.000
_cell.angle_alpha   90.00
_cell.angle_beta   90.00
_cell.angle_gamma   90.00
#
_symmetry.space_group_name_H-M   'P 1'
#
loop_
_entity.id
_entity.type
_entity.pdbx_description
1 polymer ?
#
loop_
_entity_poly.entity_id
_entity_poly.type
_entity_poly.pdbx_seq_one_letter_code
_entity_poly.pdbx_strand_id
1 'polypeptide(L)'
;RAAAVAVQPKATDEDRVFDRLIAAARQYVETRLQRQLVTATWELRLAQFAMRECVPTDAHRVMQPYEDLVLELRRLPVQSLGTVTYVDTAGATQTLAGSDYQVDLRSAPVRMWPAYGKCWPGTRYQLGAVTVHFVAGYGDAGDVPDGIKDYMLQRIAWLWAHRGTDDRARMPEYIEGLLDMFDWGSR
;
A
#
# COMPACT_ATOMS: atom_id res chain seq x y z
N ARG A 1 -20.75 21.09 42.33
CA ARG A 1 -19.55 21.23 41.49
C ARG A 1 -20.02 21.12 40.07
N ALA A 2 -20.12 22.28 39.37
CA ALA A 2 -20.45 22.32 37.95
C ALA A 2 -19.21 21.87 37.14
N ALA A 3 -19.37 20.84 36.33
CA ALA A 3 -18.33 20.44 35.37
C ALA A 3 -18.25 21.51 34.27
N ALA A 4 -17.07 22.10 34.13
CA ALA A 4 -16.81 23.01 33.04
C ALA A 4 -16.81 22.19 31.71
N VAL A 5 -17.81 22.42 30.88
CA VAL A 5 -17.84 21.91 29.50
C VAL A 5 -16.80 22.69 28.74
N ALA A 6 -15.73 22.00 28.32
CA ALA A 6 -14.74 22.59 27.42
C ALA A 6 -15.42 22.89 26.09
N VAL A 7 -15.65 24.16 25.81
CA VAL A 7 -16.13 24.64 24.50
C VAL A 7 -14.98 24.47 23.52
N GLN A 8 -15.07 23.50 22.61
CA GLN A 8 -14.12 23.38 21.51
C GLN A 8 -14.24 24.63 20.63
N PRO A 9 -13.13 25.33 20.30
CA PRO A 9 -13.18 26.47 19.43
C PRO A 9 -13.74 26.05 18.06
N LYS A 10 -14.63 26.86 17.52
CA LYS A 10 -15.18 26.65 16.16
C LYS A 10 -14.04 26.78 15.16
N ALA A 11 -13.88 25.75 14.29
CA ALA A 11 -12.87 25.79 13.23
C ALA A 11 -13.01 27.06 12.39
N THR A 12 -11.91 27.75 12.16
CA THR A 12 -11.84 28.94 11.32
C THR A 12 -11.79 28.53 9.84
N ASP A 13 -11.99 29.48 8.93
CA ASP A 13 -11.83 29.19 7.50
C ASP A 13 -10.38 28.83 7.15
N GLU A 14 -9.41 29.36 7.89
CA GLU A 14 -7.99 28.99 7.77
C GLU A 14 -7.73 27.55 8.18
N ASP A 15 -8.33 27.07 9.27
CA ASP A 15 -8.21 25.67 9.70
C ASP A 15 -8.67 24.70 8.59
N ARG A 16 -9.77 25.03 7.93
CA ARG A 16 -10.28 24.22 6.81
C ARG A 16 -9.32 24.20 5.61
N VAL A 17 -8.60 25.29 5.38
CA VAL A 17 -7.57 25.32 4.32
C VAL A 17 -6.39 24.46 4.71
N PHE A 18 -5.94 24.52 5.97
CA PHE A 18 -4.87 23.66 6.46
C PHE A 18 -5.24 22.19 6.41
N ASP A 19 -6.47 21.79 6.79
CA ASP A 19 -6.94 20.42 6.67
C ASP A 19 -6.84 19.91 5.23
N ARG A 20 -7.20 20.72 4.26
CA ARG A 20 -7.08 20.37 2.83
C ARG A 20 -5.62 20.23 2.39
N LEU A 21 -4.74 21.12 2.86
CA LEU A 21 -3.31 21.06 2.54
C LEU A 21 -2.66 19.82 3.15
N ILE A 22 -3.04 19.45 4.38
CA ILE A 22 -2.58 18.23 5.05
C ILE A 22 -3.02 17.00 4.25
N ALA A 23 -4.31 16.94 3.89
CA ALA A 23 -4.83 15.84 3.09
C ALA A 23 -4.14 15.72 1.72
N ALA A 24 -3.91 16.84 1.04
CA ALA A 24 -3.21 16.88 -0.24
C ALA A 24 -1.74 16.46 -0.12
N ALA A 25 -1.04 16.94 0.90
CA ALA A 25 0.35 16.55 1.16
C ALA A 25 0.47 15.05 1.45
N ARG A 26 -0.42 14.51 2.28
CA ARG A 26 -0.50 13.08 2.57
C ARG A 26 -0.74 12.26 1.30
N GLN A 27 -1.76 12.60 0.53
CA GLN A 27 -2.08 11.89 -0.70
C GLN A 27 -0.92 11.91 -1.70
N TYR A 28 -0.24 13.05 -1.81
CA TYR A 28 0.94 13.16 -2.66
C TYR A 28 2.04 12.20 -2.23
N VAL A 29 2.39 12.17 -0.94
CA VAL A 29 3.44 11.28 -0.42
C VAL A 29 3.05 9.82 -0.58
N GLU A 30 1.83 9.44 -0.22
CA GLU A 30 1.32 8.07 -0.35
C GLU A 30 1.35 7.59 -1.82
N THR A 31 1.06 8.48 -2.76
CA THR A 31 1.10 8.18 -4.20
C THR A 31 2.54 8.12 -4.71
N ARG A 32 3.39 9.08 -4.35
CA ARG A 32 4.79 9.17 -4.79
C ARG A 32 5.62 7.97 -4.33
N LEU A 33 5.46 7.59 -3.07
CA LEU A 33 6.21 6.49 -2.45
C LEU A 33 5.54 5.13 -2.62
N GLN A 34 4.32 5.05 -3.14
CA GLN A 34 3.50 3.85 -3.14
C GLN A 34 3.37 3.23 -1.73
N ARG A 35 3.30 4.09 -0.71
CA ARG A 35 3.23 3.72 0.70
C ARG A 35 1.92 4.17 1.32
N GLN A 36 1.49 3.43 2.33
CA GLN A 36 0.42 3.83 3.22
C GLN A 36 1.04 4.43 4.49
N LEU A 37 0.68 5.66 4.85
CA LEU A 37 1.27 6.32 6.01
C LEU A 37 0.62 5.83 7.31
N VAL A 38 -0.69 5.98 7.43
CA VAL A 38 -1.45 5.50 8.61
C VAL A 38 -2.08 4.16 8.25
N THR A 39 -2.09 3.24 9.21
CA THR A 39 -2.64 1.89 9.03
C THR A 39 -4.02 1.90 8.39
N ALA A 40 -4.16 1.14 7.32
CA ALA A 40 -5.42 0.92 6.61
C ALA A 40 -5.51 -0.51 6.08
N THR A 41 -6.73 -0.99 5.96
CA THR A 41 -7.01 -2.29 5.33
C THR A 41 -7.18 -2.08 3.83
N TRP A 42 -6.50 -2.93 3.06
CA TRP A 42 -6.49 -2.92 1.61
C TRP A 42 -7.01 -4.23 1.04
N GLU A 43 -7.55 -4.14 -0.15
CA GLU A 43 -8.02 -5.26 -0.92
C GLU A 43 -7.38 -5.22 -2.31
N LEU A 44 -6.60 -6.26 -2.65
CA LEU A 44 -6.08 -6.46 -3.99
C LEU A 44 -7.00 -7.44 -4.72
N ARG A 45 -7.52 -7.02 -5.87
CA ARG A 45 -8.37 -7.84 -6.74
C ARG A 45 -7.65 -8.15 -8.04
N LEU A 46 -7.60 -9.45 -8.38
CA LEU A 46 -7.00 -9.94 -9.60
C LEU A 46 -8.01 -10.78 -10.39
N ALA A 47 -7.82 -10.87 -11.70
CA ALA A 47 -8.66 -11.70 -12.57
C ALA A 47 -8.36 -13.19 -12.41
N GLN A 48 -7.17 -13.53 -11.97
CA GLN A 48 -6.69 -14.90 -11.71
C GLN A 48 -5.41 -14.83 -10.89
N PHE A 49 -4.99 -15.95 -10.31
CA PHE A 49 -3.61 -16.06 -9.83
C PHE A 49 -2.64 -15.99 -11.02
N ALA A 50 -1.38 -15.61 -10.75
CA ALA A 50 -0.32 -15.70 -11.74
C ALA A 50 -0.21 -17.15 -12.21
N MET A 51 -0.72 -17.44 -13.40
CA MET A 51 -0.77 -18.78 -13.95
C MET A 51 0.42 -19.02 -14.88
N ARG A 52 1.34 -19.82 -14.40
CA ARG A 52 2.02 -20.78 -15.28
C ARG A 52 1.64 -22.19 -14.82
N GLU A 53 1.50 -23.11 -15.78
CA GLU A 53 1.23 -24.52 -15.46
C GLU A 53 2.26 -25.00 -14.44
N CYS A 54 1.82 -25.11 -13.21
CA CYS A 54 2.57 -25.76 -12.17
C CYS A 54 2.47 -27.26 -12.45
N VAL A 55 3.38 -27.76 -13.24
CA VAL A 55 3.49 -29.19 -13.48
C VAL A 55 4.21 -29.80 -12.29
N PRO A 56 3.53 -30.59 -11.45
CA PRO A 56 4.19 -31.27 -10.35
C PRO A 56 4.95 -32.49 -10.92
N THR A 57 6.00 -32.26 -11.67
CA THR A 57 6.81 -33.35 -12.21
C THR A 57 8.28 -33.02 -12.02
N ASP A 58 8.90 -33.92 -11.27
CA ASP A 58 10.34 -34.17 -11.17
C ASP A 58 11.22 -32.97 -10.76
N ALA A 59 11.79 -33.13 -9.57
CA ALA A 59 12.61 -32.19 -8.83
C ALA A 59 13.83 -31.61 -9.56
N HIS A 60 14.03 -31.91 -10.85
CA HIS A 60 15.16 -31.48 -11.64
C HIS A 60 14.84 -30.53 -12.80
N ARG A 61 13.58 -30.19 -13.02
CA ARG A 61 13.16 -29.32 -14.14
C ARG A 61 12.59 -27.96 -13.73
N VAL A 62 12.61 -27.60 -12.46
CA VAL A 62 12.15 -26.30 -11.97
C VAL A 62 13.30 -25.27 -12.01
N MET A 63 13.87 -25.05 -13.18
CA MET A 63 14.53 -23.78 -13.53
C MET A 63 13.55 -22.93 -14.35
N GLN A 64 12.36 -22.74 -13.83
CA GLN A 64 11.48 -21.69 -14.32
C GLN A 64 11.62 -20.50 -13.36
N PRO A 65 11.77 -19.27 -13.84
CA PRO A 65 11.88 -18.13 -12.95
C PRO A 65 10.63 -18.07 -12.07
N TYR A 66 10.83 -18.13 -10.75
CA TYR A 66 9.78 -17.99 -9.73
C TYR A 66 8.97 -16.72 -9.90
N GLU A 67 9.48 -15.78 -10.66
CA GLU A 67 8.89 -14.47 -10.93
C GLU A 67 7.48 -14.54 -11.53
N ASP A 68 7.19 -15.57 -12.33
CA ASP A 68 5.88 -15.74 -12.97
C ASP A 68 4.78 -16.26 -12.03
N LEU A 69 5.14 -16.74 -10.83
CA LEU A 69 4.21 -17.23 -9.82
C LEU A 69 4.01 -16.25 -8.67
N VAL A 70 4.76 -15.16 -8.65
CA VAL A 70 4.77 -14.19 -7.56
C VAL A 70 3.61 -13.23 -7.69
N LEU A 71 2.89 -13.07 -6.61
CA LEU A 71 1.91 -12.02 -6.44
C LEU A 71 2.52 -10.91 -5.60
N GLU A 72 2.51 -9.69 -6.11
CA GLU A 72 3.10 -8.53 -5.43
C GLU A 72 2.05 -7.66 -4.78
N LEU A 73 2.28 -7.32 -3.50
CA LEU A 73 1.53 -6.32 -2.77
C LEU A 73 2.33 -5.02 -2.77
N ARG A 74 1.84 -4.03 -3.49
CA ARG A 74 2.59 -2.78 -3.77
C ARG A 74 2.29 -1.62 -2.82
N ARG A 75 1.41 -1.80 -1.83
CA ARG A 75 1.18 -0.82 -0.77
C ARG A 75 2.04 -1.17 0.44
N LEU A 76 3.06 -0.39 0.70
CA LEU A 76 4.04 -0.63 1.76
C LEU A 76 3.86 0.35 2.93
N PRO A 77 4.39 0.03 4.10
CA PRO A 77 4.78 -1.30 4.55
C PRO A 77 3.55 -2.18 4.82
N VAL A 78 3.61 -3.45 4.43
CA VAL A 78 2.58 -4.42 4.78
C VAL A 78 2.84 -4.93 6.20
N GLN A 79 1.85 -4.80 7.08
CA GLN A 79 1.93 -5.25 8.47
C GLN A 79 1.50 -6.71 8.60
N SER A 80 0.42 -7.07 7.93
CA SER A 80 -0.13 -8.41 7.98
C SER A 80 -0.94 -8.74 6.73
N LEU A 81 -0.98 -10.03 6.41
CA LEU A 81 -1.89 -10.57 5.41
C LEU A 81 -3.17 -11.06 6.11
N GLY A 82 -4.32 -10.70 5.55
CA GLY A 82 -5.62 -11.20 5.97
C GLY A 82 -6.03 -12.44 5.18
N THR A 83 -7.30 -12.54 4.85
CA THR A 83 -7.85 -13.65 4.08
C THR A 83 -7.51 -13.52 2.60
N VAL A 84 -7.20 -14.66 1.98
CA VAL A 84 -7.08 -14.79 0.53
C VAL A 84 -8.25 -15.65 0.05
N THR A 85 -9.11 -15.07 -0.78
CA THR A 85 -10.25 -15.78 -1.36
C THR A 85 -10.13 -15.85 -2.87
N TYR A 86 -10.70 -16.88 -3.47
CA TYR A 86 -10.73 -17.02 -4.93
C TYR A 86 -12.01 -17.70 -5.39
N VAL A 87 -12.39 -17.47 -6.63
CA VAL A 87 -13.50 -18.15 -7.29
C VAL A 87 -12.92 -19.32 -8.06
N ASP A 88 -13.33 -20.54 -7.71
CA ASP A 88 -12.86 -21.75 -8.38
C ASP A 88 -13.47 -21.89 -9.80
N THR A 89 -13.03 -22.90 -10.53
CA THR A 89 -13.51 -23.15 -11.92
C THR A 89 -15.00 -23.48 -11.99
N ALA A 90 -15.59 -23.96 -10.89
CA ALA A 90 -17.02 -24.21 -10.79
C ALA A 90 -17.84 -22.94 -10.47
N GLY A 91 -17.16 -21.84 -10.08
CA GLY A 91 -17.77 -20.57 -9.73
C GLY A 91 -18.09 -20.41 -8.24
N ALA A 92 -17.63 -21.33 -7.40
CA ALA A 92 -17.76 -21.19 -5.95
C ALA A 92 -16.60 -20.38 -5.35
N THR A 93 -16.92 -19.55 -4.36
CA THR A 93 -15.89 -18.79 -3.62
C THR A 93 -15.24 -19.70 -2.59
N GLN A 94 -13.93 -19.81 -2.66
CA GLN A 94 -13.08 -20.60 -1.77
C GLN A 94 -12.14 -19.69 -1.00
N THR A 95 -11.71 -20.13 0.18
CA THR A 95 -10.65 -19.48 0.96
C THR A 95 -9.37 -20.27 0.83
N LEU A 96 -8.28 -19.61 0.46
CA LEU A 96 -6.97 -20.23 0.37
C LEU A 96 -6.39 -20.43 1.78
N ALA A 97 -5.99 -21.65 2.10
CA ALA A 97 -5.41 -21.94 3.40
C ALA A 97 -4.01 -21.31 3.54
N GLY A 98 -3.68 -20.79 4.72
CA GLY A 98 -2.37 -20.19 4.99
C GLY A 98 -1.18 -21.15 4.80
N SER A 99 -1.43 -22.47 4.81
CA SER A 99 -0.43 -23.50 4.50
C SER A 99 -0.13 -23.66 3.01
N ASP A 100 -0.93 -23.03 2.14
CA ASP A 100 -0.84 -23.21 0.69
C ASP A 100 0.04 -22.16 0.02
N TYR A 101 0.45 -21.13 0.77
CA TYR A 101 1.30 -20.04 0.27
C TYR A 101 2.34 -19.60 1.31
N GLN A 102 3.33 -18.88 0.82
CA GLN A 102 4.35 -18.19 1.63
C GLN A 102 4.33 -16.71 1.30
N VAL A 103 4.68 -15.88 2.28
CA VAL A 103 4.72 -14.42 2.13
C VAL A 103 6.03 -13.90 2.69
N ASP A 104 6.74 -13.10 1.91
CA ASP A 104 7.87 -12.31 2.38
C ASP A 104 7.44 -10.87 2.64
N LEU A 105 7.10 -10.59 3.90
CA LEU A 105 6.73 -9.26 4.37
C LEU A 105 7.90 -8.27 4.42
N ARG A 106 9.15 -8.76 4.24
CA ARG A 106 10.35 -7.91 4.30
C ARG A 106 10.77 -7.37 2.95
N SER A 107 10.33 -8.00 1.87
CA SER A 107 10.61 -7.53 0.52
C SER A 107 9.80 -6.27 0.18
N ALA A 108 10.32 -5.46 -0.73
CA ALA A 108 9.65 -4.30 -1.28
C ALA A 108 9.70 -4.38 -2.83
N PRO A 109 8.59 -4.68 -3.51
CA PRO A 109 7.24 -4.98 -2.98
C PRO A 109 7.19 -6.28 -2.17
N VAL A 110 6.17 -6.41 -1.31
CA VAL A 110 5.90 -7.66 -0.59
C VAL A 110 5.49 -8.72 -1.58
N ARG A 111 6.09 -9.90 -1.45
CA ARG A 111 5.91 -11.01 -2.38
C ARG A 111 5.20 -12.18 -1.73
N MET A 112 4.28 -12.76 -2.46
CA MET A 112 3.52 -13.93 -2.07
C MET A 112 3.62 -14.98 -3.18
N TRP A 113 3.88 -16.25 -2.83
CA TRP A 113 4.00 -17.37 -3.77
C TRP A 113 3.47 -18.68 -3.16
N PRO A 114 3.20 -19.71 -3.96
CA PRO A 114 2.75 -20.98 -3.45
C PRO A 114 3.76 -21.59 -2.47
N ALA A 115 3.27 -22.33 -1.48
CA ALA A 115 4.14 -23.09 -0.58
C ALA A 115 4.93 -24.15 -1.36
N TYR A 116 6.05 -24.59 -0.80
CA TYR A 116 6.90 -25.61 -1.44
C TYR A 116 6.09 -26.85 -1.82
N GLY A 117 6.20 -27.27 -3.08
CA GLY A 117 5.47 -28.41 -3.64
C GLY A 117 3.98 -28.15 -3.90
N LYS A 118 3.50 -26.91 -3.75
CA LYS A 118 2.12 -26.52 -4.05
C LYS A 118 2.06 -25.55 -5.23
N CYS A 119 0.87 -25.44 -5.79
CA CYS A 119 0.56 -24.55 -6.90
C CYS A 119 -0.60 -23.64 -6.54
N TRP A 120 -0.73 -22.53 -7.23
CA TRP A 120 -1.95 -21.75 -7.14
C TRP A 120 -3.14 -22.58 -7.62
N PRO A 121 -4.29 -22.51 -6.92
CA PRO A 121 -5.49 -23.22 -7.38
C PRO A 121 -6.00 -22.64 -8.69
N GLY A 122 -6.62 -23.50 -9.49
CA GLY A 122 -7.31 -23.06 -10.70
C GLY A 122 -8.46 -22.10 -10.38
N THR A 123 -8.49 -20.97 -11.05
CA THR A 123 -9.53 -19.95 -10.86
C THR A 123 -10.36 -19.78 -12.13
N ARG A 124 -11.63 -19.40 -11.94
CA ARG A 124 -12.46 -18.95 -13.05
C ARG A 124 -11.90 -17.61 -13.55
N TYR A 125 -11.67 -17.50 -14.86
CA TYR A 125 -11.23 -16.24 -15.46
C TYR A 125 -12.36 -15.20 -15.44
N GLN A 126 -12.30 -14.29 -14.47
CA GLN A 126 -13.24 -13.17 -14.32
C GLN A 126 -12.61 -12.05 -13.51
N LEU A 127 -13.15 -10.84 -13.64
CA LEU A 127 -12.71 -9.72 -12.82
C LEU A 127 -12.94 -10.01 -11.33
N GLY A 128 -11.90 -9.82 -10.51
CA GLY A 128 -11.98 -10.05 -9.07
C GLY A 128 -12.09 -11.53 -8.67
N ALA A 129 -11.64 -12.45 -9.54
CA ALA A 129 -11.62 -13.88 -9.20
C ALA A 129 -10.71 -14.21 -8.03
N VAL A 130 -9.69 -13.42 -7.77
CA VAL A 130 -8.83 -13.53 -6.59
C VAL A 130 -8.89 -12.24 -5.81
N THR A 131 -9.09 -12.36 -4.50
CA THR A 131 -9.15 -11.24 -3.58
C THR A 131 -8.20 -11.48 -2.42
N VAL A 132 -7.27 -10.56 -2.20
CA VAL A 132 -6.31 -10.60 -1.11
C VAL A 132 -6.55 -9.42 -0.20
N HIS A 133 -6.93 -9.69 1.04
CA HIS A 133 -7.02 -8.66 2.08
C HIS A 133 -5.69 -8.54 2.82
N PHE A 134 -5.25 -7.32 3.07
CA PHE A 134 -4.03 -7.08 3.84
C PHE A 134 -4.10 -5.74 4.56
N VAL A 135 -3.29 -5.59 5.59
CA VAL A 135 -3.15 -4.36 6.36
C VAL A 135 -1.81 -3.74 6.02
N ALA A 136 -1.82 -2.47 5.65
CA ALA A 136 -0.61 -1.72 5.34
C ALA A 136 -0.61 -0.36 6.06
N GLY A 137 0.58 0.15 6.34
CA GLY A 137 0.83 1.42 7.00
C GLY A 137 1.93 1.29 8.04
N TYR A 138 2.44 2.43 8.50
CA TYR A 138 3.46 2.45 9.55
C TYR A 138 2.88 2.20 10.96
N GLY A 139 1.61 2.48 11.16
CA GLY A 139 0.93 2.47 12.45
C GLY A 139 0.01 3.67 12.58
N ASP A 140 0.02 4.30 13.73
CA ASP A 140 -0.63 5.59 13.95
C ASP A 140 0.18 6.74 13.35
N ALA A 141 -0.34 7.96 13.40
CA ALA A 141 0.35 9.15 12.87
C ALA A 141 1.72 9.38 13.52
N GLY A 142 1.90 8.94 14.77
CA GLY A 142 3.17 9.00 15.50
C GLY A 142 4.25 8.10 14.91
N ASP A 143 3.88 6.95 14.38
CA ASP A 143 4.79 5.91 13.86
C ASP A 143 5.32 6.20 12.45
N VAL A 144 4.76 7.21 11.79
CA VAL A 144 5.25 7.66 10.48
C VAL A 144 6.66 8.24 10.64
N PRO A 145 7.64 7.86 9.80
CA PRO A 145 9.00 8.40 9.87
C PRO A 145 9.05 9.92 9.84
N ASP A 146 9.87 10.52 10.70
CA ASP A 146 9.96 11.98 10.84
C ASP A 146 10.38 12.67 9.54
N GLY A 147 11.25 12.07 8.73
CA GLY A 147 11.62 12.63 7.42
C GLY A 147 10.43 12.78 6.47
N ILE A 148 9.44 11.89 6.54
CA ILE A 148 8.20 12.03 5.77
C ILE A 148 7.32 13.15 6.34
N LYS A 149 7.23 13.25 7.67
CA LYS A 149 6.50 14.34 8.35
C LYS A 149 7.10 15.69 8.01
N ASP A 150 8.43 15.80 8.06
CA ASP A 150 9.16 17.04 7.72
C ASP A 150 8.93 17.46 6.27
N TYR A 151 8.99 16.50 5.34
CA TYR A 151 8.62 16.77 3.96
C TYR A 151 7.20 17.32 3.84
N MET A 152 6.23 16.67 4.49
CA MET A 152 4.84 17.11 4.45
C MET A 152 4.68 18.53 4.99
N LEU A 153 5.34 18.86 6.10
CA LEU A 153 5.31 20.20 6.70
C LEU A 153 5.90 21.26 5.75
N GLN A 154 7.06 20.98 5.16
CA GLN A 154 7.69 21.87 4.19
C GLN A 154 6.83 22.07 2.94
N ARG A 155 6.20 20.99 2.46
CA ARG A 155 5.28 21.06 1.32
C ARG A 155 4.05 21.91 1.65
N ILE A 156 3.46 21.74 2.82
CA ILE A 156 2.31 22.53 3.27
C ILE A 156 2.69 24.01 3.38
N ALA A 157 3.83 24.30 4.02
CA ALA A 157 4.33 25.68 4.15
C ALA A 157 4.56 26.33 2.79
N TRP A 158 5.15 25.59 1.84
CA TRP A 158 5.36 26.07 0.48
C TRP A 158 4.05 26.34 -0.26
N LEU A 159 3.09 25.42 -0.21
CA LEU A 159 1.77 25.61 -0.83
C LEU A 159 0.99 26.77 -0.20
N TRP A 160 1.14 26.97 1.11
CA TRP A 160 0.52 28.10 1.81
C TRP A 160 1.12 29.43 1.39
N ALA A 161 2.43 29.52 1.27
CA ALA A 161 3.13 30.74 0.86
C ALA A 161 2.81 31.14 -0.59
N HIS A 162 2.58 30.18 -1.47
CA HIS A 162 2.33 30.40 -2.91
C HIS A 162 0.84 30.33 -3.29
N ARG A 163 -0.07 30.38 -2.31
CA ARG A 163 -1.52 30.43 -2.58
C ARG A 163 -1.88 31.71 -3.33
N GLY A 164 -2.61 31.57 -4.44
CA GLY A 164 -3.10 32.72 -5.22
C GLY A 164 -2.06 33.40 -6.11
N THR A 165 -0.86 32.85 -6.21
CA THR A 165 0.10 33.27 -7.21
C THR A 165 -0.05 32.39 -8.46
N ASP A 166 -0.04 33.05 -9.63
CA ASP A 166 -0.03 32.34 -10.94
C ASP A 166 1.37 31.77 -11.25
N ASP A 167 2.27 31.87 -10.28
CA ASP A 167 3.64 31.47 -10.39
C ASP A 167 3.72 29.93 -10.29
N ARG A 168 4.05 29.30 -11.42
CA ARG A 168 4.37 27.88 -11.53
C ARG A 168 5.71 27.56 -10.85
N ALA A 169 6.02 28.23 -9.74
CA ALA A 169 7.21 27.99 -8.95
C ALA A 169 7.25 26.50 -8.58
N ARG A 170 8.24 25.79 -9.09
CA ARG A 170 8.51 24.42 -8.68
C ARG A 170 8.98 24.44 -7.25
N MET A 171 8.50 23.47 -6.47
CA MET A 171 9.03 23.26 -5.14
C MET A 171 10.55 23.03 -5.24
N PRO A 172 11.36 23.59 -4.34
CA PRO A 172 12.81 23.41 -4.37
C PRO A 172 13.20 21.92 -4.35
N GLU A 173 14.18 21.55 -5.17
CA GLU A 173 14.63 20.14 -5.30
C GLU A 173 15.13 19.54 -3.99
N TYR A 174 15.70 20.36 -3.09
CA TYR A 174 16.14 19.85 -1.78
C TYR A 174 14.98 19.36 -0.91
N ILE A 175 13.76 19.89 -1.09
CA ILE A 175 12.57 19.41 -0.40
C ILE A 175 12.13 18.08 -1.02
N GLU A 176 12.09 18.00 -2.35
CA GLU A 176 11.74 16.74 -3.04
C GLU A 176 12.73 15.62 -2.70
N GLY A 177 14.01 15.93 -2.57
CA GLY A 177 15.07 14.97 -2.19
C GLY A 177 14.89 14.34 -0.81
N LEU A 178 14.10 14.95 0.09
CA LEU A 178 13.82 14.34 1.40
C LEU A 178 13.06 13.01 1.29
N LEU A 179 12.31 12.80 0.21
CA LEU A 179 11.59 11.55 -0.02
C LEU A 179 12.43 10.46 -0.68
N ASP A 180 13.56 10.80 -1.31
CA ASP A 180 14.35 9.84 -2.09
C ASP A 180 14.90 8.69 -1.22
N MET A 181 15.17 8.96 0.06
CA MET A 181 15.60 7.92 1.01
C MET A 181 14.50 6.89 1.34
N PHE A 182 13.25 7.21 1.05
CA PHE A 182 12.10 6.33 1.26
C PHE A 182 11.61 5.68 -0.02
N ASP A 183 12.16 6.06 -1.17
CA ASP A 183 11.78 5.57 -2.50
C ASP A 183 12.58 4.30 -2.86
N TRP A 184 12.12 3.14 -2.34
CA TRP A 184 12.79 1.84 -2.52
C TRP A 184 12.32 1.07 -3.77
N GLY A 185 11.44 1.62 -4.59
CA GLY A 185 10.75 0.87 -5.64
C GLY A 185 10.67 1.50 -7.02
N SER A 186 11.27 2.66 -7.27
CA SER A 186 11.20 3.36 -8.56
C SER A 186 12.45 3.19 -9.45
N ARG A 187 13.32 2.21 -9.12
CA ARG A 187 14.48 1.88 -9.97
C ARG A 187 14.31 0.54 -10.64
#